data_ac2d412bcc8fcddd0f8a2821dc51cd09
#
_entry.id   ac2d412bcc8fcddd0f8a2821dc51cd09
#
_cell.length_a   1.000
_cell.length_b   1.000
_cell.length_c   1.000
_cell.angle_alpha   90.00
_cell.angle_beta   90.00
_cell.angle_gamma   90.00
#
_symmetry.space_group_name_H-M   'P 1'
#
loop_
_entity.id
_entity.type
_entity.pdbx_description
1 polymer ?
#
loop_
_entity_poly.entity_id
_entity_poly.type
_entity_poly.pdbx_seq_one_letter_code
_entity_poly.pdbx_strand_id
1 'polypeptide(L)'
;RAACGDGVDVVRSMPNTPAMVGKGVTAICTDAKSDPAVLDWAEELLTAVGMVFRVDEEHFDAVTGLTGSGPAYVFAFAEALIAAGAEADLPAEVLEPMVTQLLSGSSALLAAQGNPAGLREAVTSPGGTTAAGLNVFSEQGLRALVANAVAAAKTRSRELGAS
;
A
#
# COMPACT_ATOMS: atom_id res chain seq x y z
N ARG A 1 17.16 -20.75 -0.92
CA ARG A 1 18.24 -21.50 -1.58
C ARG A 1 18.71 -22.70 -0.76
N ALA A 2 18.89 -22.56 0.55
CA ALA A 2 19.31 -23.68 1.38
C ALA A 2 18.41 -24.93 1.26
N ALA A 3 17.12 -24.75 1.03
CA ALA A 3 16.16 -25.84 0.85
C ALA A 3 16.13 -26.41 -0.59
N CYS A 4 16.56 -25.64 -1.61
CA CYS A 4 16.45 -26.01 -3.03
C CYS A 4 17.76 -26.54 -3.62
N GLY A 5 18.89 -26.33 -2.97
CA GLY A 5 20.24 -26.65 -3.49
C GLY A 5 20.81 -25.60 -4.44
N ASP A 6 22.10 -25.80 -4.83
CA ASP A 6 22.88 -24.78 -5.55
C ASP A 6 22.57 -24.69 -7.07
N GLY A 7 21.79 -25.61 -7.61
CA GLY A 7 21.44 -25.67 -9.04
C GLY A 7 20.13 -25.00 -9.42
N VAL A 8 19.51 -24.25 -8.52
CA VAL A 8 18.18 -23.64 -8.72
C VAL A 8 18.27 -22.12 -8.53
N ASP A 9 17.79 -21.37 -9.51
CA ASP A 9 17.58 -19.95 -9.33
C ASP A 9 16.36 -19.66 -8.46
N VAL A 10 16.48 -18.69 -7.55
CA VAL A 10 15.44 -18.35 -6.60
C VAL A 10 15.10 -16.87 -6.72
N VAL A 11 13.82 -16.58 -6.95
CA VAL A 11 13.28 -15.22 -6.89
C VAL A 11 12.47 -15.09 -5.60
N ARG A 12 12.83 -14.12 -4.77
CA ARG A 12 12.00 -13.69 -3.66
C ARG A 12 10.96 -12.72 -4.18
N SER A 13 9.70 -12.91 -3.78
CA SER A 13 8.61 -11.99 -4.12
C SER A 13 7.81 -11.62 -2.89
N MET A 14 7.30 -10.37 -2.88
CA MET A 14 6.40 -9.86 -1.84
C MET A 14 5.21 -9.16 -2.51
N PRO A 15 4.16 -9.91 -2.87
CA PRO A 15 2.92 -9.37 -3.37
C PRO A 15 2.04 -8.83 -2.25
N ASN A 16 0.94 -8.15 -2.62
CA ASN A 16 -0.13 -7.78 -1.70
C ASN A 16 -1.51 -8.22 -2.21
N THR A 17 -2.53 -8.17 -1.34
CA THR A 17 -3.88 -8.68 -1.64
C THR A 17 -4.60 -8.02 -2.82
N PRO A 18 -4.38 -6.74 -3.21
CA PRO A 18 -4.96 -6.17 -4.42
C PRO A 18 -4.60 -6.89 -5.72
N ALA A 19 -3.62 -7.79 -5.72
CA ALA A 19 -3.34 -8.71 -6.83
C ALA A 19 -4.57 -9.54 -7.24
N MET A 20 -5.48 -9.84 -6.31
CA MET A 20 -6.73 -10.56 -6.59
C MET A 20 -7.65 -9.83 -7.59
N VAL A 21 -7.48 -8.54 -7.76
CA VAL A 21 -8.23 -7.70 -8.71
C VAL A 21 -7.32 -7.07 -9.77
N GLY A 22 -6.13 -7.64 -9.99
CA GLY A 22 -5.18 -7.16 -11.01
C GLY A 22 -4.54 -5.81 -10.68
N LYS A 23 -4.55 -5.39 -9.42
CA LYS A 23 -3.99 -4.10 -8.94
C LYS A 23 -2.99 -4.29 -7.81
N GLY A 24 -2.28 -5.41 -7.82
CA GLY A 24 -1.24 -5.71 -6.85
C GLY A 24 -0.02 -4.81 -6.98
N VAL A 25 0.73 -4.74 -5.90
CA VAL A 25 2.12 -4.29 -5.88
C VAL A 25 2.96 -5.48 -5.45
N THR A 26 3.94 -5.85 -6.27
CA THR A 26 4.85 -6.96 -5.98
C THR A 26 6.29 -6.46 -6.03
N ALA A 27 7.01 -6.58 -4.95
CA ALA A 27 8.46 -6.44 -4.97
C ALA A 27 9.13 -7.77 -5.29
N ILE A 28 10.18 -7.75 -6.10
CA ILE A 28 10.99 -8.93 -6.42
C ILE A 28 12.48 -8.65 -6.29
N CYS A 29 13.23 -9.68 -5.91
CA CYS A 29 14.69 -9.72 -6.01
C CYS A 29 15.19 -11.15 -6.23
N THR A 30 16.46 -11.25 -6.60
CA THR A 30 17.21 -12.50 -6.64
C THR A 30 18.60 -12.28 -6.10
N ASP A 31 19.33 -13.34 -5.82
CA ASP A 31 20.72 -13.24 -5.38
C ASP A 31 21.67 -13.07 -6.59
N ALA A 32 22.90 -12.64 -6.30
CA ALA A 32 23.94 -12.38 -7.31
C ALA A 32 24.43 -13.64 -8.07
N LYS A 33 24.02 -14.83 -7.66
CA LYS A 33 24.40 -16.10 -8.30
C LYS A 33 23.35 -16.60 -9.29
N SER A 34 22.15 -16.02 -9.27
CA SER A 34 21.06 -16.40 -10.16
C SER A 34 21.24 -15.79 -11.55
N ASP A 35 20.74 -16.47 -12.56
CA ASP A 35 20.69 -15.92 -13.92
C ASP A 35 19.80 -14.66 -13.91
N PRO A 36 20.28 -13.51 -14.42
CA PRO A 36 19.45 -12.31 -14.53
C PRO A 36 18.14 -12.54 -15.29
N ALA A 37 18.10 -13.46 -16.25
CA ALA A 37 16.91 -13.79 -17.03
C ALA A 37 15.76 -14.34 -16.17
N VAL A 38 16.07 -14.96 -15.02
CA VAL A 38 15.02 -15.46 -14.12
C VAL A 38 14.21 -14.33 -13.48
N LEU A 39 14.86 -13.19 -13.24
CA LEU A 39 14.19 -12.01 -12.69
C LEU A 39 13.28 -11.35 -13.74
N ASP A 40 13.74 -11.30 -15.00
CA ASP A 40 12.94 -10.82 -16.13
C ASP A 40 11.67 -11.67 -16.32
N TRP A 41 11.82 -12.99 -16.30
CA TRP A 41 10.71 -13.94 -16.39
C TRP A 41 9.73 -13.78 -15.23
N ALA A 42 10.23 -13.64 -14.00
CA ALA A 42 9.38 -13.46 -12.82
C ALA A 42 8.60 -12.15 -12.87
N GLU A 43 9.22 -11.07 -13.33
CA GLU A 43 8.58 -9.78 -13.54
C GLU A 43 7.44 -9.88 -14.56
N GLU A 44 7.71 -10.48 -15.73
CA GLU A 44 6.70 -10.69 -16.76
C GLU A 44 5.49 -11.46 -16.23
N LEU A 45 5.74 -12.58 -15.52
CA LEU A 45 4.69 -13.40 -14.93
C LEU A 45 3.84 -12.63 -13.93
N LEU A 46 4.47 -11.90 -13.01
CA LEU A 46 3.79 -11.22 -11.91
C LEU A 46 3.10 -9.92 -12.35
N THR A 47 3.51 -9.34 -13.48
CA THR A 47 2.84 -8.17 -14.08
C THR A 47 1.39 -8.47 -14.48
N ALA A 48 1.03 -9.74 -14.69
CA ALA A 48 -0.34 -10.15 -14.94
C ALA A 48 -1.34 -9.79 -13.82
N VAL A 49 -0.85 -9.58 -12.59
CA VAL A 49 -1.69 -9.31 -11.42
C VAL A 49 -1.42 -7.92 -10.78
N GLY A 50 -0.61 -7.07 -11.41
CA GLY A 50 -0.34 -5.72 -10.93
C GLY A 50 1.01 -5.18 -11.37
N MET A 51 1.52 -4.20 -10.62
CA MET A 51 2.83 -3.60 -10.86
C MET A 51 3.92 -4.37 -10.12
N VAL A 52 5.05 -4.56 -10.79
CA VAL A 52 6.23 -5.24 -10.23
C VAL A 52 7.37 -4.24 -10.07
N PHE A 53 8.10 -4.34 -8.98
CA PHE A 53 9.25 -3.49 -8.67
C PHE A 53 10.44 -4.36 -8.26
N ARG A 54 11.59 -4.14 -8.89
CA ARG A 54 12.85 -4.74 -8.46
C ARG A 54 13.42 -3.90 -7.32
N VAL A 55 13.67 -4.53 -6.19
CA VAL A 55 14.26 -3.88 -5.01
C VAL A 55 15.31 -4.79 -4.41
N ASP A 56 16.31 -4.23 -3.75
CA ASP A 56 17.31 -5.01 -3.06
C ASP A 56 16.73 -5.73 -1.84
N GLU A 57 17.29 -6.89 -1.50
CA GLU A 57 16.85 -7.74 -0.37
C GLU A 57 16.70 -6.97 0.93
N GLU A 58 17.59 -6.01 1.22
CA GLU A 58 17.56 -5.20 2.44
C GLU A 58 16.31 -4.32 2.59
N HIS A 59 15.57 -4.10 1.50
CA HIS A 59 14.36 -3.27 1.48
C HIS A 59 13.07 -4.07 1.69
N PHE A 60 13.11 -5.42 1.65
CA PHE A 60 11.90 -6.25 1.70
C PHE A 60 11.07 -6.06 2.97
N ASP A 61 11.71 -5.84 4.13
CA ASP A 61 10.96 -5.54 5.36
C ASP A 61 10.24 -4.19 5.27
N ALA A 62 10.84 -3.20 4.63
CA ALA A 62 10.20 -1.90 4.40
C ALA A 62 9.04 -2.02 3.39
N VAL A 63 9.21 -2.79 2.32
CA VAL A 63 8.15 -3.11 1.36
C VAL A 63 6.99 -3.82 2.06
N THR A 64 7.28 -4.81 2.90
CA THR A 64 6.26 -5.51 3.69
C THR A 64 5.47 -4.54 4.57
N GLY A 65 6.15 -3.64 5.28
CA GLY A 65 5.49 -2.63 6.11
C GLY A 65 4.68 -1.61 5.33
N LEU A 66 5.12 -1.23 4.14
CA LEU A 66 4.47 -0.20 3.32
C LEU A 66 3.35 -0.78 2.44
N THR A 67 3.68 -1.75 1.58
CA THR A 67 2.74 -2.24 0.56
C THR A 67 2.15 -3.60 0.88
N GLY A 68 2.86 -4.46 1.61
CA GLY A 68 2.33 -5.73 2.08
C GLY A 68 1.21 -5.53 3.12
N SER A 69 1.46 -4.72 4.14
CA SER A 69 0.48 -4.34 5.17
C SER A 69 -0.45 -3.20 4.73
N GLY A 70 -0.06 -2.43 3.72
CA GLY A 70 -0.76 -1.24 3.24
C GLY A 70 -2.25 -1.40 2.98
N PRO A 71 -2.73 -2.49 2.36
CA PRO A 71 -4.16 -2.71 2.17
C PRO A 71 -4.96 -2.66 3.48
N ALA A 72 -4.41 -3.21 4.57
CA ALA A 72 -5.07 -3.16 5.88
C ALA A 72 -5.20 -1.71 6.42
N TYR A 73 -4.23 -0.83 6.13
CA TYR A 73 -4.32 0.57 6.52
C TYR A 73 -5.43 1.30 5.77
N VAL A 74 -5.60 0.98 4.47
CA VAL A 74 -6.68 1.54 3.65
C VAL A 74 -8.04 1.06 4.16
N PHE A 75 -8.17 -0.22 4.53
CA PHE A 75 -9.41 -0.74 5.08
C PHE A 75 -9.73 -0.16 6.45
N ALA A 76 -8.74 -0.01 7.34
CA ALA A 76 -8.93 0.67 8.62
C ALA A 76 -9.36 2.14 8.45
N PHE A 77 -8.82 2.83 7.44
CA PHE A 77 -9.27 4.18 7.11
C PHE A 77 -10.70 4.22 6.58
N ALA A 78 -11.10 3.23 5.76
CA ALA A 78 -12.49 3.06 5.32
C ALA A 78 -13.45 2.87 6.51
N GLU A 79 -13.10 1.98 7.44
CA GLU A 79 -13.87 1.74 8.67
C GLU A 79 -14.03 3.03 9.49
N ALA A 80 -12.96 3.80 9.66
CA ALA A 80 -12.99 5.07 10.37
C ALA A 80 -13.90 6.11 9.69
N LEU A 81 -13.89 6.18 8.34
CA LEU A 81 -14.78 7.07 7.58
C LEU A 81 -16.25 6.65 7.72
N ILE A 82 -16.55 5.35 7.68
CA ILE A 82 -17.90 4.81 7.89
C ILE A 82 -18.39 5.16 9.29
N ALA A 83 -17.58 4.95 10.31
CA ALA A 83 -17.91 5.28 11.69
C ALA A 83 -18.19 6.79 11.87
N ALA A 84 -17.32 7.63 11.31
CA ALA A 84 -17.49 9.09 11.36
C ALA A 84 -18.76 9.55 10.60
N GLY A 85 -19.13 8.89 9.52
CA GLY A 85 -20.39 9.15 8.80
C GLY A 85 -21.61 8.80 9.65
N ALA A 86 -21.56 7.71 10.42
CA ALA A 86 -22.63 7.33 11.35
C ALA A 86 -22.75 8.34 12.50
N GLU A 87 -21.63 8.81 13.04
CA GLU A 87 -21.62 9.88 14.05
C GLU A 87 -22.14 11.23 13.54
N ALA A 88 -22.11 11.44 12.21
CA ALA A 88 -22.65 12.59 11.51
C ALA A 88 -24.12 12.40 11.06
N ASP A 89 -24.82 11.40 11.61
CA ASP A 89 -26.24 11.09 11.34
C ASP A 89 -26.55 10.72 9.87
N LEU A 90 -25.57 10.24 9.09
CA LEU A 90 -25.84 9.71 7.77
C LEU A 90 -26.54 8.35 7.83
N PRO A 91 -27.50 8.06 6.92
CA PRO A 91 -28.18 6.76 6.90
C PRO A 91 -27.21 5.59 6.73
N ALA A 92 -27.35 4.55 7.56
CA ALA A 92 -26.41 3.42 7.61
C ALA A 92 -26.28 2.70 6.24
N GLU A 93 -27.37 2.62 5.50
CA GLU A 93 -27.43 1.93 4.19
C GLU A 93 -26.60 2.58 3.09
N VAL A 94 -26.25 3.87 3.25
CA VAL A 94 -25.44 4.59 2.24
C VAL A 94 -23.96 4.68 2.59
N LEU A 95 -23.58 4.46 3.84
CA LEU A 95 -22.22 4.72 4.34
C LEU A 95 -21.16 3.87 3.63
N GLU A 96 -21.33 2.56 3.64
CA GLU A 96 -20.36 1.65 3.03
C GLU A 96 -20.23 1.87 1.51
N PRO A 97 -21.32 1.97 0.71
CA PRO A 97 -21.24 2.30 -0.71
C PRO A 97 -20.56 3.65 -0.99
N MET A 98 -20.89 4.69 -0.20
CA MET A 98 -20.30 6.03 -0.38
C MET A 98 -18.79 6.03 -0.10
N VAL A 99 -18.35 5.41 0.99
CA VAL A 99 -16.93 5.35 1.35
C VAL A 99 -16.15 4.48 0.37
N THR A 100 -16.72 3.36 -0.05
CA THR A 100 -16.11 2.49 -1.08
C THR A 100 -15.91 3.26 -2.38
N GLN A 101 -16.92 3.98 -2.85
CA GLN A 101 -16.84 4.78 -4.07
C GLN A 101 -15.86 5.95 -3.93
N LEU A 102 -15.83 6.63 -2.76
CA LEU A 102 -14.87 7.68 -2.47
C LEU A 102 -13.43 7.19 -2.60
N LEU A 103 -13.09 6.09 -1.95
CA LEU A 103 -11.73 5.52 -1.96
C LEU A 103 -11.35 5.02 -3.35
N SER A 104 -12.24 4.30 -4.03
CA SER A 104 -12.02 3.81 -5.38
C SER A 104 -11.80 4.96 -6.37
N GLY A 105 -12.65 5.97 -6.36
CA GLY A 105 -12.56 7.13 -7.25
C GLY A 105 -11.30 7.97 -7.00
N SER A 106 -10.98 8.24 -5.73
CA SER A 106 -9.78 8.98 -5.35
C SER A 106 -8.50 8.22 -5.74
N SER A 107 -8.47 6.90 -5.54
CA SER A 107 -7.34 6.06 -5.95
C SER A 107 -7.19 6.00 -7.47
N ALA A 108 -8.30 5.92 -8.22
CA ALA A 108 -8.27 5.94 -9.68
C ALA A 108 -7.74 7.29 -10.21
N LEU A 109 -8.17 8.41 -9.60
CA LEU A 109 -7.68 9.73 -9.96
C LEU A 109 -6.19 9.87 -9.66
N LEU A 110 -5.74 9.40 -8.50
CA LEU A 110 -4.32 9.38 -8.15
C LEU A 110 -3.50 8.53 -9.12
N ALA A 111 -3.99 7.36 -9.52
CA ALA A 111 -3.31 6.50 -10.49
C ALA A 111 -3.21 7.15 -11.88
N ALA A 112 -4.22 7.92 -12.28
CA ALA A 112 -4.24 8.58 -13.58
C ALA A 112 -3.35 9.83 -13.67
N GLN A 113 -3.25 10.60 -12.58
CA GLN A 113 -2.58 11.91 -12.60
C GLN A 113 -1.28 11.95 -11.79
N GLY A 114 -1.07 11.03 -10.85
CA GLY A 114 0.06 11.12 -9.91
C GLY A 114 -0.06 12.34 -8.99
N ASN A 115 1.07 12.78 -8.42
CA ASN A 115 1.19 14.00 -7.63
C ASN A 115 0.12 14.17 -6.52
N PRO A 116 0.17 13.33 -5.47
CA PRO A 116 -0.83 13.36 -4.40
C PRO A 116 -0.93 14.71 -3.67
N ALA A 117 0.16 15.46 -3.60
CA ALA A 117 0.15 16.81 -3.00
C ALA A 117 -0.67 17.79 -3.84
N GLY A 118 -0.44 17.83 -5.15
CA GLY A 118 -1.19 18.71 -6.05
C GLY A 118 -2.68 18.33 -6.12
N LEU A 119 -3.01 17.03 -6.12
CA LEU A 119 -4.41 16.59 -6.05
C LEU A 119 -5.10 17.04 -4.75
N ARG A 120 -4.43 16.91 -3.61
CA ARG A 120 -4.93 17.41 -2.33
C ARG A 120 -5.16 18.92 -2.37
N GLU A 121 -4.21 19.69 -2.90
CA GLU A 121 -4.31 21.15 -3.03
C GLU A 121 -5.46 21.56 -3.93
N ALA A 122 -5.65 20.89 -5.07
CA ALA A 122 -6.72 21.18 -6.02
C ALA A 122 -8.13 21.05 -5.44
N VAL A 123 -8.33 20.22 -4.42
CA VAL A 123 -9.61 20.02 -3.72
C VAL A 123 -9.69 20.77 -2.39
N THR A 124 -8.72 21.63 -2.09
CA THR A 124 -8.63 22.35 -0.81
C THR A 124 -8.72 23.85 -1.03
N SER A 125 -9.94 24.41 -1.01
CA SER A 125 -10.14 25.84 -1.04
C SER A 125 -9.79 26.51 0.30
N PRO A 126 -9.22 27.71 0.30
CA PRO A 126 -8.94 28.46 1.52
C PRO A 126 -10.21 28.67 2.38
N GLY A 127 -10.15 28.29 3.65
CA GLY A 127 -11.28 28.39 4.57
C GLY A 127 -12.44 27.42 4.32
N GLY A 128 -12.29 26.50 3.35
CA GLY A 128 -13.31 25.51 3.01
C GLY A 128 -13.34 24.30 3.98
N THR A 129 -14.35 23.45 3.79
CA THR A 129 -14.56 22.24 4.61
C THR A 129 -13.39 21.28 4.53
N THR A 130 -12.80 21.10 3.34
CA THR A 130 -11.61 20.27 3.14
C THR A 130 -10.42 20.79 3.95
N ALA A 131 -10.19 22.10 3.96
CA ALA A 131 -9.12 22.70 4.73
C ALA A 131 -9.31 22.48 6.24
N ALA A 132 -10.54 22.61 6.75
CA ALA A 132 -10.87 22.35 8.15
C ALA A 132 -10.58 20.89 8.54
N GLY A 133 -11.00 19.92 7.72
CA GLY A 133 -10.73 18.49 7.96
C GLY A 133 -9.24 18.15 7.92
N LEU A 134 -8.49 18.70 6.93
CA LEU A 134 -7.05 18.48 6.80
C LEU A 134 -6.25 19.10 7.96
N ASN A 135 -6.72 20.22 8.52
CA ASN A 135 -6.11 20.80 9.73
C ASN A 135 -6.18 19.83 10.92
N VAL A 136 -7.33 19.18 11.13
CA VAL A 136 -7.45 18.16 12.19
C VAL A 136 -6.46 17.03 11.97
N PHE A 137 -6.32 16.51 10.74
CA PHE A 137 -5.33 15.48 10.44
C PHE A 137 -3.89 15.93 10.72
N SER A 138 -3.59 17.18 10.42
CA SER A 138 -2.27 17.77 10.68
C SER A 138 -2.00 17.91 12.17
N GLU A 139 -2.95 18.45 12.92
CA GLU A 139 -2.86 18.66 14.38
C GLU A 139 -2.78 17.32 15.14
N GLN A 140 -3.50 16.31 14.68
CA GLN A 140 -3.47 14.98 15.27
C GLN A 140 -2.27 14.12 14.76
N GLY A 141 -1.43 14.69 13.90
CA GLY A 141 -0.18 14.06 13.50
C GLY A 141 -0.32 12.86 12.58
N LEU A 142 -1.28 12.87 11.63
CA LEU A 142 -1.50 11.78 10.66
C LEU A 142 -0.20 11.26 10.04
N ARG A 143 0.71 12.18 9.66
CA ARG A 143 1.99 11.78 9.05
C ARG A 143 2.85 10.94 9.98
N ALA A 144 2.93 11.32 11.25
CA ALA A 144 3.68 10.58 12.25
C ALA A 144 3.02 9.23 12.57
N LEU A 145 1.69 9.21 12.66
CA LEU A 145 0.93 7.97 12.87
C LEU A 145 1.20 6.94 11.77
N VAL A 146 1.10 7.36 10.51
CA VAL A 146 1.39 6.47 9.35
C VAL A 146 2.84 6.00 9.36
N ALA A 147 3.80 6.91 9.62
CA ALA A 147 5.21 6.54 9.69
C ALA A 147 5.48 5.49 10.79
N ASN A 148 4.87 5.66 11.97
CA ASN A 148 5.00 4.72 13.09
C ASN A 148 4.36 3.36 12.77
N ALA A 149 3.21 3.33 12.11
CA ALA A 149 2.57 2.08 11.69
C ALA A 149 3.45 1.29 10.71
N VAL A 150 3.99 1.96 9.69
CA VAL A 150 4.91 1.35 8.72
C VAL A 150 6.19 0.85 9.41
N ALA A 151 6.76 1.64 10.33
CA ALA A 151 7.95 1.25 11.08
C ALA A 151 7.71 0.03 11.97
N ALA A 152 6.57 -0.04 12.66
CA ALA A 152 6.19 -1.19 13.47
C ALA A 152 6.04 -2.46 12.63
N ALA A 153 5.35 -2.38 11.49
CA ALA A 153 5.18 -3.51 10.58
C ALA A 153 6.52 -3.95 9.97
N LYS A 154 7.40 -3.02 9.58
CA LYS A 154 8.78 -3.31 9.14
C LYS A 154 9.57 -4.07 10.21
N THR A 155 9.50 -3.62 11.46
CA THR A 155 10.19 -4.27 12.59
C THR A 155 9.67 -5.68 12.79
N ARG A 156 8.35 -5.86 12.75
CA ARG A 156 7.73 -7.18 12.89
C ARG A 156 8.09 -8.13 11.75
N SER A 157 8.15 -7.62 10.51
CA SER A 157 8.62 -8.40 9.36
C SER A 157 10.02 -8.97 9.59
N ARG A 158 10.93 -8.14 10.08
CA ARG A 158 12.33 -8.54 10.38
C ARG A 158 12.38 -9.63 11.47
N GLU A 159 11.59 -9.49 12.54
CA GLU A 159 11.52 -10.48 13.61
C GLU A 159 11.04 -11.84 13.10
N LEU A 160 10.02 -11.85 12.23
CA LEU A 160 9.48 -13.08 11.63
C LEU A 160 10.47 -13.74 10.66
N GLY A 161 11.29 -12.95 9.97
CA GLY A 161 12.32 -13.47 9.08
C GLY A 161 13.56 -14.01 9.79
N ALA A 162 13.76 -13.67 11.08
CA ALA A 162 14.87 -14.13 11.90
C ALA A 162 14.54 -15.41 12.72
N SER A 163 13.29 -15.85 12.74
CA SER A 163 12.80 -17.04 13.43
C SER A 163 12.75 -18.24 12.49
#